data_87600fa9a38adf80ea30fda2402cd32e
#
_entry.id   87600fa9a38adf80ea30fda2402cd32e
#
_cell.length_a   1.000
_cell.length_b   1.000
_cell.length_c   1.000
_cell.angle_alpha   90.00
_cell.angle_beta   90.00
_cell.angle_gamma   90.00
#
_symmetry.space_group_name_H-M   'P 1'
#
loop_
_entity.id
_entity.type
_entity.pdbx_description
1 polymer ?
#
loop_
_entity_poly.entity_id
_entity_poly.type
_entity_poly.pdbx_seq_one_letter_code
_entity_poly.pdbx_strand_id
1 'polypeptide(L)'
;QEVLSKYGSQGEEVRQIQTKLKELGLYTGSIDGIYGSGTKNAVIQFQKQQGLDPDGIAGTKTLTALGLAQSGGGNGQFSASDVALLARTISAEARGEPYTGQVAVGAVILNRIEHPSFPDTLAGVIYQPGAFSCLNDGQFNEPVADSAKRAAQDAINGWDPSGGAIYYFNPKTATNKWIWSRPAITTIGNHRFCS
;
A
#
# COMPACT_ATOMS: atom_id res chain seq x y z
N GLN A 1 0.29 -10.56 5.80
CA GLN A 1 0.57 -11.54 4.74
C GLN A 1 0.05 -10.93 3.46
N GLU A 2 0.95 -10.55 2.57
CA GLU A 2 0.59 -10.05 1.24
C GLU A 2 -0.37 -11.05 0.58
N VAL A 3 -1.49 -10.57 0.08
CA VAL A 3 -2.39 -11.38 -0.74
C VAL A 3 -1.73 -11.47 -2.12
N LEU A 4 -0.89 -12.48 -2.27
CA LEU A 4 -0.14 -12.77 -3.49
C LEU A 4 -0.50 -14.19 -3.91
N SER A 5 -1.21 -14.33 -4.99
CA SER A 5 -1.42 -15.63 -5.61
C SER A 5 -0.38 -15.88 -6.70
N LYS A 6 0.34 -16.96 -6.55
CA LYS A 6 1.41 -17.40 -7.45
C LYS A 6 1.37 -18.90 -7.64
N TYR A 7 2.21 -19.43 -8.53
CA TYR A 7 2.34 -20.86 -8.72
C TYR A 7 2.46 -21.62 -7.39
N GLY A 8 1.58 -22.59 -7.17
CA GLY A 8 1.47 -23.34 -5.93
C GLY A 8 0.46 -22.81 -4.91
N SER A 9 -0.07 -21.60 -5.08
CA SER A 9 -1.15 -21.07 -4.23
C SER A 9 -2.45 -21.84 -4.44
N GLN A 10 -3.27 -21.93 -3.38
CA GLN A 10 -4.57 -22.61 -3.40
C GLN A 10 -5.60 -21.81 -2.61
N GLY A 11 -6.85 -21.91 -3.00
CA GLY A 11 -7.97 -21.32 -2.26
C GLY A 11 -8.93 -20.51 -3.10
N GLU A 12 -9.81 -19.75 -2.42
CA GLU A 12 -10.90 -19.00 -3.05
C GLU A 12 -10.39 -17.87 -3.93
N GLU A 13 -9.32 -17.16 -3.52
CA GLU A 13 -8.72 -16.12 -4.35
C GLU A 13 -8.25 -16.65 -5.70
N VAL A 14 -7.64 -17.85 -5.73
CA VAL A 14 -7.23 -18.50 -6.97
C VAL A 14 -8.44 -18.82 -7.84
N ARG A 15 -9.55 -19.28 -7.25
CA ARG A 15 -10.82 -19.49 -7.98
C ARG A 15 -11.33 -18.21 -8.63
N GLN A 16 -11.29 -17.11 -7.90
CA GLN A 16 -11.73 -15.81 -8.42
C GLN A 16 -10.84 -15.34 -9.59
N ILE A 17 -9.52 -15.52 -9.47
CA ILE A 17 -8.56 -15.23 -10.55
C ILE A 17 -8.87 -16.08 -11.79
N GLN A 18 -9.02 -17.38 -11.61
CA GLN A 18 -9.34 -18.31 -12.70
C GLN A 18 -10.67 -17.96 -13.37
N THR A 19 -11.68 -17.60 -12.58
CA THR A 19 -13.00 -17.19 -13.09
C THR A 19 -12.87 -15.96 -13.98
N LYS A 20 -12.18 -14.91 -13.50
CA LYS A 20 -11.98 -13.68 -14.24
C LYS A 20 -11.18 -13.90 -15.52
N LEU A 21 -10.10 -14.66 -15.46
CA LEU A 21 -9.28 -14.97 -16.62
C LEU A 21 -10.06 -15.82 -17.64
N LYS A 22 -10.97 -16.66 -17.16
CA LYS A 22 -11.84 -17.46 -18.02
C LYS A 22 -12.90 -16.60 -18.71
N GLU A 23 -13.51 -15.65 -17.98
CA GLU A 23 -14.43 -14.65 -18.55
C GLU A 23 -13.76 -13.81 -19.66
N LEU A 24 -12.46 -13.52 -19.50
CA LEU A 24 -11.66 -12.79 -20.47
C LEU A 24 -11.13 -13.66 -21.62
N GLY A 25 -11.40 -14.96 -21.61
CA GLY A 25 -10.93 -15.90 -22.63
C GLY A 25 -9.44 -16.24 -22.56
N LEU A 26 -8.77 -15.91 -21.46
CA LEU A 26 -7.33 -16.13 -21.26
C LEU A 26 -7.00 -17.42 -20.53
N TYR A 27 -8.00 -18.03 -19.88
CA TYR A 27 -7.86 -19.29 -19.15
C TYR A 27 -8.91 -20.28 -19.62
N THR A 28 -8.45 -21.46 -20.04
CA THR A 28 -9.32 -22.53 -20.56
C THR A 28 -9.43 -23.72 -19.64
N GLY A 29 -8.68 -23.73 -18.54
CA GLY A 29 -8.68 -24.82 -17.58
C GLY A 29 -9.90 -24.83 -16.65
N SER A 30 -9.91 -25.76 -15.73
CA SER A 30 -10.94 -25.87 -14.69
C SER A 30 -10.74 -24.81 -13.61
N ILE A 31 -11.83 -24.30 -13.07
CA ILE A 31 -11.81 -23.41 -11.90
C ILE A 31 -11.71 -24.31 -10.65
N ASP A 32 -10.49 -24.74 -10.34
CA ASP A 32 -10.20 -25.71 -9.27
C ASP A 32 -9.60 -25.08 -8.01
N GLY A 33 -9.28 -23.78 -8.07
CA GLY A 33 -8.64 -23.08 -6.96
C GLY A 33 -7.17 -23.45 -6.75
N ILE A 34 -6.53 -24.07 -7.74
CA ILE A 34 -5.12 -24.44 -7.71
C ILE A 34 -4.36 -23.60 -8.75
N TYR A 35 -3.39 -22.80 -8.29
CA TYR A 35 -2.57 -21.98 -9.17
C TYR A 35 -1.48 -22.83 -9.81
N GLY A 36 -1.84 -23.50 -10.90
CA GLY A 36 -0.93 -24.32 -11.70
C GLY A 36 -0.32 -23.53 -12.85
N SER A 37 0.38 -24.25 -13.75
CA SER A 37 1.02 -23.66 -14.92
C SER A 37 0.04 -22.97 -15.87
N GLY A 38 -1.16 -23.53 -16.04
CA GLY A 38 -2.22 -22.92 -16.87
C GLY A 38 -2.67 -21.57 -16.33
N THR A 39 -2.92 -21.48 -15.03
CA THR A 39 -3.27 -20.22 -14.36
C THR A 39 -2.13 -19.20 -14.46
N LYS A 40 -0.89 -19.63 -14.20
CA LYS A 40 0.28 -18.77 -14.33
C LYS A 40 0.42 -18.18 -15.73
N ASN A 41 0.29 -19.00 -16.75
CA ASN A 41 0.40 -18.55 -18.14
C ASN A 41 -0.73 -17.56 -18.51
N ALA A 42 -1.94 -17.80 -18.04
CA ALA A 42 -3.07 -16.90 -18.24
C ALA A 42 -2.85 -15.55 -17.53
N VAL A 43 -2.30 -15.56 -16.32
CA VAL A 43 -1.91 -14.33 -15.59
C VAL A 43 -0.84 -13.56 -16.35
N ILE A 44 0.20 -14.22 -16.85
CA ILE A 44 1.25 -13.58 -17.67
C ILE A 44 0.66 -12.92 -18.91
N GLN A 45 -0.23 -13.59 -19.62
CA GLN A 45 -0.90 -13.01 -20.80
C GLN A 45 -1.73 -11.78 -20.44
N PHE A 46 -2.49 -11.87 -19.35
CA PHE A 46 -3.28 -10.74 -18.85
C PHE A 46 -2.39 -9.56 -18.47
N GLN A 47 -1.30 -9.80 -17.73
CA GLN A 47 -0.35 -8.77 -17.34
C GLN A 47 0.24 -8.05 -18.56
N LYS A 48 0.62 -8.80 -19.60
CA LYS A 48 1.10 -8.20 -20.87
C LYS A 48 0.04 -7.32 -21.53
N GLN A 49 -1.22 -7.76 -21.57
CA GLN A 49 -2.32 -6.98 -22.15
C GLN A 49 -2.60 -5.69 -21.39
N GLN A 50 -2.38 -5.70 -20.05
CA GLN A 50 -2.60 -4.53 -19.19
C GLN A 50 -1.35 -3.66 -19.02
N GLY A 51 -0.24 -3.99 -19.66
CA GLY A 51 1.01 -3.24 -19.52
C GLY A 51 1.66 -3.41 -18.14
N LEU A 52 1.33 -4.48 -17.42
CA LEU A 52 1.92 -4.84 -16.14
C LEU A 52 3.16 -5.71 -16.34
N ASP A 53 4.01 -5.81 -15.30
CA ASP A 53 5.13 -6.74 -15.30
C ASP A 53 4.64 -8.18 -15.42
N PRO A 54 5.02 -8.92 -16.47
CA PRO A 54 4.50 -10.27 -16.74
C PRO A 54 5.25 -11.35 -15.93
N ASP A 55 5.26 -11.21 -14.62
CA ASP A 55 5.96 -12.11 -13.69
C ASP A 55 5.17 -13.38 -13.34
N GLY A 56 3.89 -13.45 -13.69
CA GLY A 56 3.01 -14.56 -13.36
C GLY A 56 2.59 -14.61 -11.91
N ILE A 57 2.76 -13.52 -11.19
CA ILE A 57 2.33 -13.34 -9.80
C ILE A 57 1.12 -12.40 -9.79
N ALA A 58 0.00 -12.87 -9.26
CA ALA A 58 -1.19 -12.05 -9.09
C ALA A 58 -1.07 -11.25 -7.79
N GLY A 59 -0.31 -10.15 -7.85
CA GLY A 59 -0.20 -9.16 -6.80
C GLY A 59 -1.28 -8.09 -6.90
N THR A 60 -1.18 -7.05 -6.05
CA THR A 60 -2.18 -5.98 -5.94
C THR A 60 -2.53 -5.34 -7.28
N LYS A 61 -1.54 -5.00 -8.12
CA LYS A 61 -1.78 -4.39 -9.43
C LYS A 61 -2.55 -5.32 -10.37
N THR A 62 -2.18 -6.59 -10.38
CA THR A 62 -2.85 -7.61 -11.22
C THR A 62 -4.28 -7.86 -10.74
N LEU A 63 -4.48 -8.00 -9.43
CA LEU A 63 -5.81 -8.19 -8.83
C LEU A 63 -6.71 -6.98 -9.07
N THR A 64 -6.17 -5.77 -8.94
CA THR A 64 -6.91 -4.53 -9.25
C THR A 64 -7.34 -4.49 -10.71
N ALA A 65 -6.44 -4.81 -11.63
CA ALA A 65 -6.74 -4.85 -13.06
C ALA A 65 -7.78 -5.92 -13.42
N LEU A 66 -7.80 -7.06 -12.70
CA LEU A 66 -8.82 -8.11 -12.83
C LEU A 66 -10.17 -7.71 -12.22
N GLY A 67 -10.25 -6.60 -11.48
CA GLY A 67 -11.44 -6.22 -10.74
C GLY A 67 -11.69 -7.06 -9.49
N LEU A 68 -10.68 -7.75 -8.98
CA LEU A 68 -10.76 -8.61 -7.79
C LEU A 68 -10.23 -7.94 -6.53
N ALA A 69 -9.34 -6.96 -6.66
CA ALA A 69 -9.08 -6.05 -5.56
C ALA A 69 -10.38 -5.26 -5.35
N GLN A 70 -10.97 -5.43 -4.19
CA GLN A 70 -12.25 -4.77 -3.89
C GLN A 70 -12.07 -3.25 -3.99
N SER A 71 -12.45 -2.70 -5.12
CA SER A 71 -12.71 -1.28 -5.28
C SER A 71 -14.01 -0.96 -4.55
N GLY A 72 -13.91 -0.83 -3.27
CA GLY A 72 -15.07 -0.56 -2.44
C GLY A 72 -14.63 -0.35 -1.01
N GLY A 73 -14.44 0.88 -0.63
CA GLY A 73 -14.39 1.28 0.77
C GLY A 73 -13.45 0.46 1.67
N GLY A 74 -12.20 0.77 1.60
CA GLY A 74 -11.36 0.82 2.79
C GLY A 74 -10.88 -0.44 3.49
N ASN A 75 -11.36 -1.63 3.27
CA ASN A 75 -10.96 -2.77 4.10
C ASN A 75 -10.47 -4.03 3.37
N GLY A 76 -10.59 -4.12 2.04
CA GLY A 76 -10.21 -5.33 1.29
C GLY A 76 -8.80 -5.32 0.70
N GLN A 77 -8.18 -4.14 0.60
CA GLN A 77 -6.87 -3.98 -0.06
C GLN A 77 -5.71 -4.30 0.88
N PHE A 78 -5.89 -4.14 2.19
CA PHE A 78 -4.86 -4.34 3.20
C PHE A 78 -5.25 -5.44 4.18
N SER A 79 -4.29 -6.32 4.49
CA SER A 79 -4.47 -7.35 5.51
C SER A 79 -4.51 -6.73 6.92
N ALA A 80 -4.95 -7.50 7.90
CA ALA A 80 -4.89 -7.08 9.30
C ALA A 80 -3.46 -6.74 9.75
N SER A 81 -2.46 -7.45 9.22
CA SER A 81 -1.05 -7.15 9.49
C SER A 81 -0.59 -5.85 8.84
N ASP A 82 -1.09 -5.51 7.64
CA ASP A 82 -0.80 -4.23 7.00
C ASP A 82 -1.41 -3.06 7.78
N VAL A 83 -2.66 -3.19 8.21
CA VAL A 83 -3.32 -2.18 9.05
C VAL A 83 -2.54 -1.98 10.35
N ALA A 84 -2.10 -3.06 10.99
CA ALA A 84 -1.29 -3.00 12.22
C ALA A 84 0.07 -2.35 11.97
N LEU A 85 0.73 -2.65 10.85
CA LEU A 85 2.00 -2.05 10.46
C LEU A 85 1.86 -0.55 10.18
N LEU A 86 0.82 -0.16 9.44
CA LEU A 86 0.52 1.25 9.17
C LEU A 86 0.24 2.02 10.47
N ALA A 87 -0.60 1.47 11.36
CA ALA A 87 -0.90 2.08 12.65
C ALA A 87 0.35 2.25 13.51
N ARG A 88 1.22 1.25 13.54
CA ARG A 88 2.51 1.31 14.26
C ARG A 88 3.41 2.40 13.70
N THR A 89 3.52 2.51 12.38
CA THR A 89 4.32 3.54 11.72
C THR A 89 3.77 4.94 12.01
N ILE A 90 2.45 5.14 11.91
CA ILE A 90 1.81 6.40 12.27
C ILE A 90 2.07 6.75 13.75
N SER A 91 1.92 5.78 14.64
CA SER A 91 2.16 5.98 16.08
C SER A 91 3.59 6.43 16.38
N ALA A 92 4.56 5.88 15.64
CA ALA A 92 5.96 6.23 15.80
C ALA A 92 6.33 7.57 15.15
N GLU A 93 5.86 7.82 13.94
CA GLU A 93 6.23 9.01 13.15
C GLU A 93 5.43 10.27 13.49
N ALA A 94 4.18 10.10 13.90
CA ALA A 94 3.25 11.21 14.16
C ALA A 94 2.88 11.35 15.64
N ARG A 95 3.73 10.87 16.52
CA ARG A 95 3.54 11.00 17.98
C ARG A 95 3.52 12.48 18.36
N GLY A 96 2.45 12.89 19.04
CA GLY A 96 2.25 14.30 19.43
C GLY A 96 1.66 15.18 18.33
N GLU A 97 1.45 14.66 17.13
CA GLU A 97 0.78 15.41 16.07
C GLU A 97 -0.75 15.40 16.30
N PRO A 98 -1.47 16.44 15.82
CA PRO A 98 -2.92 16.42 15.83
C PRO A 98 -3.45 15.24 15.02
N TYR A 99 -4.68 14.81 15.31
CA TYR A 99 -5.27 13.62 14.65
C TYR A 99 -5.25 13.71 13.11
N THR A 100 -5.58 14.89 12.57
CA THR A 100 -5.49 15.15 11.12
C THR A 100 -4.07 14.94 10.59
N GLY A 101 -3.04 15.30 11.35
CA GLY A 101 -1.64 15.07 11.01
C GLY A 101 -1.28 13.59 11.02
N GLN A 102 -1.83 12.81 11.94
CA GLN A 102 -1.64 11.36 11.98
C GLN A 102 -2.27 10.68 10.76
N VAL A 103 -3.47 11.09 10.37
CA VAL A 103 -4.12 10.59 9.14
C VAL A 103 -3.31 10.98 7.91
N ALA A 104 -2.81 12.22 7.86
CA ALA A 104 -1.99 12.71 6.75
C ALA A 104 -0.71 11.90 6.56
N VAL A 105 -0.02 11.53 7.62
CA VAL A 105 1.17 10.65 7.57
C VAL A 105 0.79 9.29 7.00
N GLY A 106 -0.31 8.71 7.45
CA GLY A 106 -0.85 7.46 6.89
C GLY A 106 -1.15 7.58 5.41
N ALA A 107 -1.81 8.67 5.01
CA ALA A 107 -2.15 8.93 3.62
C ALA A 107 -0.90 9.07 2.72
N VAL A 108 0.17 9.72 3.19
CA VAL A 108 1.45 9.79 2.45
C VAL A 108 2.00 8.39 2.17
N ILE A 109 1.96 7.50 3.13
CA ILE A 109 2.42 6.11 2.95
C ILE A 109 1.59 5.41 1.87
N LEU A 110 0.27 5.56 1.91
CA LEU A 110 -0.64 4.98 0.93
C LEU A 110 -0.46 5.60 -0.46
N ASN A 111 -0.26 6.92 -0.54
CA ASN A 111 0.03 7.61 -1.81
C ASN A 111 1.33 7.14 -2.45
N ARG A 112 2.35 6.81 -1.64
CA ARG A 112 3.60 6.22 -2.14
C ARG A 112 3.39 4.87 -2.80
N ILE A 113 2.53 4.01 -2.25
CA ILE A 113 2.20 2.71 -2.85
C ILE A 113 1.66 2.88 -4.28
N GLU A 114 0.84 3.90 -4.49
CA GLU A 114 0.25 4.22 -5.81
C GLU A 114 1.21 4.96 -6.75
N HIS A 115 2.32 5.48 -6.25
CA HIS A 115 3.24 6.30 -7.02
C HIS A 115 4.36 5.44 -7.65
N PRO A 116 4.66 5.60 -8.95
CA PRO A 116 5.60 4.73 -9.67
C PRO A 116 7.06 4.80 -9.17
N SER A 117 7.42 5.82 -8.42
CA SER A 117 8.78 5.98 -7.86
C SER A 117 9.01 5.24 -6.54
N PHE A 118 7.99 4.60 -5.99
CA PHE A 118 8.05 3.88 -4.71
C PHE A 118 7.68 2.42 -4.88
N PRO A 119 8.03 1.57 -3.89
CA PRO A 119 7.51 0.21 -3.85
C PRO A 119 5.97 0.19 -3.85
N ASP A 120 5.39 -0.84 -4.44
CA ASP A 120 3.95 -1.01 -4.60
C ASP A 120 3.28 -1.80 -3.46
N THR A 121 3.97 -1.98 -2.35
CA THR A 121 3.46 -2.62 -1.15
C THR A 121 3.66 -1.76 0.08
N LEU A 122 2.78 -1.90 1.07
CA LEU A 122 2.88 -1.17 2.33
C LEU A 122 4.22 -1.45 3.03
N ALA A 123 4.57 -2.72 3.18
CA ALA A 123 5.82 -3.12 3.79
C ALA A 123 7.03 -2.61 2.99
N GLY A 124 6.98 -2.66 1.66
CA GLY A 124 8.01 -2.12 0.78
C GLY A 124 8.26 -0.63 0.99
N VAL A 125 7.19 0.16 1.09
CA VAL A 125 7.29 1.60 1.35
C VAL A 125 7.83 1.88 2.75
N ILE A 126 7.33 1.20 3.77
CA ILE A 126 7.72 1.44 5.17
C ILE A 126 9.16 1.01 5.42
N TYR A 127 9.56 -0.16 4.94
CA TYR A 127 10.91 -0.71 5.16
C TYR A 127 11.94 -0.25 4.13
N GLN A 128 11.59 0.65 3.22
CA GLN A 128 12.55 1.23 2.29
C GLN A 128 13.68 1.92 3.06
N PRO A 129 14.97 1.64 2.75
CA PRO A 129 16.08 2.21 3.48
C PRO A 129 16.03 3.73 3.56
N GLY A 130 16.10 4.27 4.79
CA GLY A 130 16.06 5.71 5.05
C GLY A 130 14.70 6.37 4.92
N ALA A 131 13.63 5.63 4.67
CA ALA A 131 12.28 6.19 4.52
C ALA A 131 11.71 6.72 5.85
N PHE A 132 11.94 5.98 6.95
CA PHE A 132 11.41 6.31 8.27
C PHE A 132 12.47 6.11 9.34
N SER A 133 12.78 7.17 10.10
CA SER A 133 13.79 7.12 11.17
C SER A 133 13.33 6.28 12.35
N CYS A 134 12.04 6.20 12.60
CA CYS A 134 11.46 5.47 13.72
C CYS A 134 11.81 3.97 13.74
N LEU A 135 12.17 3.41 12.60
CA LEU A 135 12.62 2.00 12.53
C LEU A 135 13.95 1.75 13.25
N ASN A 136 14.77 2.81 13.38
CA ASN A 136 16.13 2.71 13.91
C ASN A 136 16.28 3.33 15.31
N ASP A 137 15.31 4.13 15.77
CA ASP A 137 15.41 4.89 17.01
C ASP A 137 14.61 4.28 18.18
N GLY A 138 14.00 3.11 17.98
CA GLY A 138 13.24 2.39 19.01
C GLY A 138 11.79 2.82 19.14
N GLN A 139 11.35 3.92 18.55
CA GLN A 139 9.96 4.39 18.64
C GLN A 139 8.98 3.41 18.01
N PHE A 140 9.43 2.64 17.03
CA PHE A 140 8.64 1.61 16.36
C PHE A 140 8.22 0.46 17.31
N ASN A 141 8.96 0.26 18.41
CA ASN A 141 8.68 -0.76 19.40
C ASN A 141 7.80 -0.26 20.56
N GLU A 142 7.49 1.03 20.60
CA GLU A 142 6.59 1.59 21.59
C GLU A 142 5.14 1.12 21.36
N PRO A 143 4.29 1.08 22.40
CA PRO A 143 2.88 0.74 22.25
C PRO A 143 2.19 1.63 21.22
N VAL A 144 1.37 1.02 20.37
CA VAL A 144 0.62 1.74 19.33
C VAL A 144 -0.54 2.50 19.95
N ALA A 145 -0.58 3.81 19.74
CA ALA A 145 -1.66 4.66 20.24
C ALA A 145 -2.99 4.32 19.56
N ASP A 146 -4.10 4.40 20.32
CA ASP A 146 -5.44 4.16 19.76
C ASP A 146 -5.82 5.15 18.67
N SER A 147 -5.37 6.42 18.79
CA SER A 147 -5.55 7.42 17.75
C SER A 147 -4.85 7.03 16.44
N ALA A 148 -3.67 6.42 16.50
CA ALA A 148 -2.93 5.95 15.33
C ALA A 148 -3.65 4.77 14.66
N LYS A 149 -4.27 3.88 15.42
CA LYS A 149 -5.09 2.79 14.87
C LYS A 149 -6.30 3.32 14.08
N ARG A 150 -6.98 4.32 14.63
CA ARG A 150 -8.10 4.99 13.95
C ARG A 150 -7.63 5.78 12.75
N ALA A 151 -6.49 6.49 12.84
CA ALA A 151 -5.90 7.24 11.75
C ALA A 151 -5.51 6.33 10.58
N ALA A 152 -4.94 5.15 10.86
CA ALA A 152 -4.64 4.15 9.83
C ALA A 152 -5.92 3.72 9.10
N GLN A 153 -6.99 3.46 9.84
CA GLN A 153 -8.27 3.07 9.27
C GLN A 153 -8.89 4.17 8.40
N ASP A 154 -8.87 5.42 8.88
CA ASP A 154 -9.40 6.57 8.14
C ASP A 154 -8.61 6.85 6.86
N ALA A 155 -7.28 6.73 6.91
CA ALA A 155 -6.43 6.84 5.72
C ALA A 155 -6.74 5.74 4.70
N ILE A 156 -6.86 4.49 5.14
CA ILE A 156 -7.25 3.35 4.29
C ILE A 156 -8.65 3.56 3.69
N ASN A 157 -9.56 4.16 4.43
CA ASN A 157 -10.90 4.49 3.95
C ASN A 157 -10.94 5.67 2.96
N GLY A 158 -9.79 6.26 2.65
CA GLY A 158 -9.65 7.27 1.61
C GLY A 158 -9.56 8.71 2.10
N TRP A 159 -9.52 8.95 3.41
CA TRP A 159 -9.31 10.30 3.92
C TRP A 159 -7.83 10.70 3.79
N ASP A 160 -7.55 11.63 2.91
CA ASP A 160 -6.21 12.19 2.67
C ASP A 160 -6.17 13.69 2.92
N PRO A 161 -5.92 14.14 4.15
CA PRO A 161 -5.78 15.56 4.46
C PRO A 161 -4.47 16.16 3.93
N SER A 162 -3.52 15.33 3.46
CA SER A 162 -2.26 15.81 2.86
C SER A 162 -2.42 16.37 1.45
N GLY A 163 -3.57 16.09 0.79
CA GLY A 163 -3.83 16.55 -0.58
C GLY A 163 -3.02 15.81 -1.65
N GLY A 164 -2.75 14.53 -1.46
CA GLY A 164 -1.98 13.72 -2.42
C GLY A 164 -0.47 13.75 -2.21
N ALA A 165 0.01 14.22 -1.06
CA ALA A 165 1.43 14.32 -0.77
C ALA A 165 2.11 12.94 -0.76
N ILE A 166 3.36 12.90 -1.22
CA ILE A 166 4.24 11.72 -1.18
C ILE A 166 5.46 11.95 -0.30
N TYR A 167 5.63 13.18 0.23
CA TYR A 167 6.69 13.56 1.17
C TYR A 167 6.11 14.39 2.30
N TYR A 168 6.74 14.32 3.46
CA TYR A 168 6.53 15.27 4.55
C TYR A 168 7.82 15.44 5.34
N PHE A 169 7.96 16.58 6.00
CA PHE A 169 9.08 16.86 6.88
C PHE A 169 8.70 17.89 7.94
N ASN A 170 9.45 17.90 9.04
CA ASN A 170 9.34 18.93 10.06
C ASN A 170 10.26 20.11 9.69
N PRO A 171 9.73 21.28 9.35
CA PRO A 171 10.54 22.44 8.96
C PRO A 171 11.50 22.95 10.05
N LYS A 172 11.23 22.63 11.33
CA LYS A 172 12.07 23.04 12.45
C LYS A 172 13.34 22.21 12.57
N THR A 173 13.33 20.98 12.08
CA THR A 173 14.41 20.00 12.26
C THR A 173 15.05 19.53 10.97
N ALA A 174 14.39 19.74 9.83
CA ALA A 174 14.88 19.27 8.53
C ALA A 174 16.07 20.10 8.05
N THR A 175 17.19 19.44 7.78
CA THR A 175 18.42 20.04 7.26
C THR A 175 18.67 19.71 5.79
N ASN A 176 17.97 18.74 5.24
CA ASN A 176 18.14 18.30 3.86
C ASN A 176 17.56 19.33 2.88
N LYS A 177 18.43 19.98 2.10
CA LYS A 177 18.02 20.99 1.12
C LYS A 177 17.09 20.47 0.04
N TRP A 178 17.22 19.21 -0.34
CA TRP A 178 16.38 18.60 -1.36
C TRP A 178 14.90 18.60 -0.94
N ILE A 179 14.60 18.22 0.32
CA ILE A 179 13.20 18.19 0.77
C ILE A 179 12.58 19.59 0.81
N TRP A 180 13.40 20.62 1.08
CA TRP A 180 12.96 22.01 1.06
C TRP A 180 12.63 22.52 -0.35
N SER A 181 13.20 21.91 -1.39
CA SER A 181 12.93 22.27 -2.79
C SER A 181 11.63 21.65 -3.32
N ARG A 182 11.02 20.71 -2.59
CA ARG A 182 9.79 20.05 -3.05
C ARG A 182 8.60 21.01 -2.96
N PRO A 183 7.67 20.97 -3.96
CA PRO A 183 6.46 21.77 -3.94
C PRO A 183 5.62 21.46 -2.71
N ALA A 184 5.38 22.45 -1.86
CA ALA A 184 4.57 22.32 -0.68
C ALA A 184 3.08 22.29 -1.04
N ILE A 185 2.33 21.36 -0.46
CA ILE A 185 0.88 21.24 -0.63
C ILE A 185 0.17 21.86 0.58
N THR A 186 0.52 21.42 1.79
CA THR A 186 -0.11 21.89 3.02
C THR A 186 0.81 21.72 4.22
N THR A 187 0.43 22.35 5.33
CA THR A 187 1.10 22.15 6.63
C THR A 187 0.07 21.78 7.67
N ILE A 188 0.30 20.68 8.39
CA ILE A 188 -0.57 20.17 9.45
C ILE A 188 0.32 19.88 10.66
N GLY A 189 -0.01 20.49 11.82
CA GLY A 189 0.83 20.36 13.01
C GLY A 189 2.26 20.85 12.75
N ASN A 190 3.23 20.00 13.05
CA ASN A 190 4.65 20.30 12.82
C ASN A 190 5.17 19.85 11.44
N HIS A 191 4.34 19.22 10.62
CA HIS A 191 4.75 18.66 9.34
C HIS A 191 4.28 19.48 8.15
N ARG A 192 5.20 19.71 7.21
CA ARG A 192 4.91 20.21 5.86
C ARG A 192 4.83 19.04 4.91
N PHE A 193 3.74 18.97 4.15
CA PHE A 193 3.43 17.93 3.17
C PHE A 193 3.72 18.43 1.77
N CYS A 194 4.36 17.59 0.95
CA CYS A 194 4.89 17.95 -0.37
C CYS A 194 4.62 16.89 -1.42
N SER A 195 4.66 17.34 -2.68
CA SER A 195 4.65 16.45 -3.84
C SER A 195 6.07 16.07 -4.30
#